data_a4bf2759a9d468059c3ab0a3180695dd
#
_entry.id   a4bf2759a9d468059c3ab0a3180695dd
#
_cell.length_a   1.000
_cell.length_b   1.000
_cell.length_c   1.000
_cell.angle_alpha   90.00
_cell.angle_beta   90.00
_cell.angle_gamma   90.00
#
_symmetry.space_group_name_H-M   'P 1'
#
loop_
_entity.id
_entity.type
_entity.pdbx_description
1 polymer ?
#
loop_
_entity_poly.entity_id
_entity_poly.type
_entity_poly.pdbx_seq_one_letter_code
_entity_poly.pdbx_strand_id
1 'polypeptide(L)'
;MDKFSSDKLRSLREHRKLTQEALAELCEVDATTISGWEKGKWKPSLQNALSLARALHVSVETLCDIKSIDYRQITTNKILNDIQDLTENEQQYILDMISGLKKLRTNET
;
A
#
# COMPACT_ATOMS: atom_id res chain seq x y z
N MET A 1 11.66 0.36 -3.48
CA MET A 1 11.38 -0.39 -2.25
C MET A 1 12.66 -0.87 -1.65
N ASP A 2 13.03 -0.35 -0.51
CA ASP A 2 14.30 -0.72 0.10
C ASP A 2 14.31 -2.14 0.60
N LYS A 3 13.31 -2.52 1.34
CA LYS A 3 13.28 -3.85 1.92
C LYS A 3 11.88 -4.37 2.08
N PHE A 4 11.57 -5.39 1.32
CA PHE A 4 10.40 -6.21 1.58
C PHE A 4 10.69 -7.10 2.79
N SER A 5 9.75 -7.17 3.73
CA SER A 5 9.94 -7.97 4.93
C SER A 5 9.19 -9.30 4.81
N SER A 6 9.94 -10.38 4.64
CA SER A 6 9.38 -11.73 4.57
C SER A 6 8.66 -12.11 5.87
N ASP A 7 9.23 -11.71 7.00
CA ASP A 7 8.64 -12.00 8.32
C ASP A 7 7.31 -11.29 8.52
N LYS A 8 7.24 -10.02 8.09
CA LYS A 8 5.99 -9.27 8.18
C LYS A 8 4.91 -9.86 7.30
N LEU A 9 5.27 -10.30 6.09
CA LEU A 9 4.31 -10.94 5.20
C LEU A 9 3.69 -12.15 5.87
N ARG A 10 4.50 -13.01 6.41
CA ARG A 10 4.03 -14.22 7.08
C ARG A 10 3.15 -13.88 8.28
N SER A 11 3.60 -12.94 9.13
CA SER A 11 2.85 -12.52 10.31
C SER A 11 1.49 -11.94 9.95
N LEU A 12 1.44 -11.10 8.93
CA LEU A 12 0.18 -10.49 8.49
C LEU A 12 -0.76 -11.54 7.92
N ARG A 13 -0.23 -12.49 7.16
CA ARG A 13 -1.04 -13.59 6.62
C ARG A 13 -1.65 -14.42 7.76
N GLU A 14 -0.82 -14.81 8.72
CA GLU A 14 -1.28 -15.60 9.86
C GLU A 14 -2.29 -14.84 10.72
N HIS A 15 -2.07 -13.54 10.89
CA HIS A 15 -3.00 -12.68 11.63
C HIS A 15 -4.38 -12.65 10.97
N ARG A 16 -4.41 -12.70 9.64
CA ARG A 16 -5.65 -12.76 8.86
C ARG A 16 -6.21 -14.17 8.75
N LYS A 17 -5.53 -15.16 9.34
CA LYS A 17 -5.93 -16.58 9.32
C LYS A 17 -6.04 -17.10 7.89
N LEU A 18 -5.16 -16.65 7.01
CA LEU A 18 -5.11 -17.12 5.63
C LEU A 18 -4.02 -18.17 5.48
N THR A 19 -4.31 -19.19 4.67
CA THR A 19 -3.29 -20.14 4.25
C THR A 19 -2.46 -19.49 3.12
N GLN A 20 -1.30 -20.09 2.81
CA GLN A 20 -0.53 -19.63 1.67
C GLN A 20 -1.33 -19.77 0.38
N GLU A 21 -2.09 -20.85 0.25
CA GLU A 21 -2.94 -21.09 -0.92
C GLU A 21 -4.04 -20.03 -1.04
N ALA A 22 -4.67 -19.68 0.07
CA ALA A 22 -5.74 -18.67 0.07
C ALA A 22 -5.18 -17.29 -0.33
N LEU A 23 -4.03 -16.92 0.22
CA LEU A 23 -3.39 -15.64 -0.14
C LEU A 23 -2.96 -15.64 -1.61
N ALA A 24 -2.41 -16.77 -2.07
CA ALA A 24 -1.99 -16.91 -3.47
C ALA A 24 -3.17 -16.70 -4.42
N GLU A 25 -4.32 -17.26 -4.09
CA GLU A 25 -5.53 -17.09 -4.89
C GLU A 25 -5.96 -15.64 -4.96
N LEU A 26 -5.93 -14.93 -3.83
CA LEU A 26 -6.27 -13.51 -3.79
C LEU A 26 -5.31 -12.65 -4.62
N CYS A 27 -4.06 -13.04 -4.69
CA CYS A 27 -3.02 -12.32 -5.44
C CYS A 27 -2.82 -12.82 -6.86
N GLU A 28 -3.55 -13.86 -7.26
CA GLU A 28 -3.45 -14.47 -8.59
C GLU A 28 -2.03 -14.98 -8.89
N VAL A 29 -1.42 -15.60 -7.88
CA VAL A 29 -0.11 -16.24 -8.02
C VAL A 29 -0.19 -17.66 -7.44
N ASP A 30 0.87 -18.45 -7.62
CA ASP A 30 0.95 -19.79 -7.06
C ASP A 30 1.33 -19.75 -5.58
N ALA A 31 0.87 -20.74 -4.82
CA ALA A 31 1.24 -20.86 -3.41
C ALA A 31 2.77 -20.98 -3.23
N THR A 32 3.45 -21.59 -4.19
CA THR A 32 4.91 -21.69 -4.20
C THR A 32 5.54 -20.30 -4.22
N THR A 33 4.94 -19.36 -4.94
CA THR A 33 5.39 -17.98 -5.01
C THR A 33 5.26 -17.30 -3.64
N ILE A 34 4.12 -17.48 -2.98
CA ILE A 34 3.93 -16.94 -1.62
C ILE A 34 4.98 -17.54 -0.68
N SER A 35 5.17 -18.84 -0.72
CA SER A 35 6.16 -19.52 0.10
C SER A 35 7.58 -18.96 -0.14
N GLY A 36 7.93 -18.72 -1.39
CA GLY A 36 9.22 -18.14 -1.75
C GLY A 36 9.42 -16.75 -1.17
N TRP A 37 8.38 -15.92 -1.23
CA TRP A 37 8.42 -14.58 -0.65
C TRP A 37 8.56 -14.65 0.88
N GLU A 38 7.85 -15.56 1.54
CA GLU A 38 7.91 -15.70 3.00
C GLU A 38 9.23 -16.27 3.48
N LYS A 39 9.91 -17.05 2.64
CA LYS A 39 11.23 -17.59 2.97
C LYS A 39 12.38 -16.68 2.58
N GLY A 40 12.07 -15.57 1.91
CA GLY A 40 13.10 -14.65 1.45
C GLY A 40 13.90 -15.14 0.26
N LYS A 41 13.43 -16.17 -0.46
CA LYS A 41 14.11 -16.68 -1.65
C LYS A 41 14.15 -15.66 -2.77
N TRP A 42 13.05 -14.94 -2.96
CA TRP A 42 12.95 -13.84 -3.91
C TRP A 42 11.97 -12.80 -3.39
N LYS A 43 12.05 -11.62 -3.97
CA LYS A 43 11.21 -10.49 -3.55
C LYS A 43 10.07 -10.28 -4.54
N PRO A 44 8.89 -9.87 -4.07
CA PRO A 44 7.81 -9.53 -5.00
C PRO A 44 8.15 -8.24 -5.76
N SER A 45 7.62 -8.14 -6.97
CA SER A 45 7.64 -6.89 -7.72
C SER A 45 6.77 -5.86 -6.99
N LEU A 46 6.89 -4.60 -7.39
CA LEU A 46 6.02 -3.56 -6.83
C LEU A 46 4.54 -3.91 -7.04
N GLN A 47 4.19 -4.40 -8.22
CA GLN A 47 2.82 -4.78 -8.53
C GLN A 47 2.33 -5.90 -7.62
N ASN A 48 3.17 -6.90 -7.37
CA ASN A 48 2.81 -7.99 -6.47
C ASN A 48 2.73 -7.52 -5.03
N ALA A 49 3.59 -6.59 -4.61
CA ALA A 49 3.53 -6.02 -3.28
C ALA A 49 2.21 -5.26 -3.08
N LEU A 50 1.75 -4.55 -4.10
CA LEU A 50 0.44 -3.87 -4.04
C LEU A 50 -0.70 -4.87 -3.91
N SER A 51 -0.63 -5.99 -4.64
CA SER A 51 -1.64 -7.05 -4.55
C SER A 51 -1.66 -7.66 -3.15
N LEU A 52 -0.49 -7.91 -2.58
CA LEU A 52 -0.37 -8.42 -1.21
C LEU A 52 -0.99 -7.45 -0.21
N ALA A 53 -0.67 -6.18 -0.34
CA ALA A 53 -1.18 -5.15 0.57
C ALA A 53 -2.71 -5.10 0.52
N ARG A 54 -3.29 -5.17 -0.67
CA ARG A 54 -4.75 -5.20 -0.82
C ARG A 54 -5.36 -6.44 -0.19
N ALA A 55 -4.77 -7.61 -0.45
CA ALA A 55 -5.28 -8.88 0.07
C ALA A 55 -5.22 -8.91 1.59
N LEU A 56 -4.20 -8.32 2.18
CA LEU A 56 -4.00 -8.29 3.61
C LEU A 56 -4.62 -7.07 4.29
N HIS A 57 -5.20 -6.16 3.52
CA HIS A 57 -5.81 -4.91 4.01
C HIS A 57 -4.83 -4.05 4.82
N VAL A 58 -3.62 -3.94 4.30
CA VAL A 58 -2.57 -3.09 4.90
C VAL A 58 -1.97 -2.20 3.81
N SER A 59 -1.17 -1.23 4.23
CA SER A 59 -0.43 -0.41 3.28
C SER A 59 0.82 -1.14 2.80
N VAL A 60 1.35 -0.73 1.64
CA VAL A 60 2.61 -1.29 1.14
C VAL A 60 3.74 -1.03 2.13
N GLU A 61 3.71 0.11 2.80
CA GLU A 61 4.72 0.48 3.80
C GLU A 61 4.75 -0.52 4.96
N THR A 62 3.61 -1.10 5.30
CA THR A 62 3.53 -2.11 6.35
C THR A 62 4.28 -3.38 5.95
N LEU A 63 4.29 -3.72 4.66
CA LEU A 63 5.00 -4.89 4.14
C LEU A 63 6.50 -4.64 3.98
N CYS A 64 6.92 -3.40 3.96
CA CYS A 64 8.29 -3.02 3.65
C CYS A 64 8.94 -2.35 4.86
N ASP A 65 10.18 -2.73 5.14
CA ASP A 65 10.93 -2.13 6.23
C ASP A 65 11.70 -0.93 5.68
N ILE A 66 10.99 0.17 5.49
CA ILE A 66 11.57 1.41 4.96
C ILE A 66 11.77 2.38 6.10
N LYS A 67 13.02 2.56 6.52
CA LYS A 67 13.33 3.42 7.66
C LYS A 67 13.91 4.77 7.27
N SER A 68 14.38 4.91 6.05
CA SER A 68 15.14 6.08 5.62
C SER A 68 14.43 6.99 4.63
N ILE A 69 13.17 6.71 4.31
CA ILE A 69 12.43 7.47 3.30
C ILE A 69 11.36 8.32 3.96
N ASP A 70 11.30 9.57 3.55
CA ASP A 70 10.24 10.47 4.00
C ASP A 70 8.96 10.16 3.23
N TYR A 71 8.08 9.41 3.84
CA TYR A 71 6.79 9.03 3.26
C TYR A 71 5.94 10.23 2.87
N ARG A 72 6.02 11.30 3.66
CA ARG A 72 5.24 12.50 3.37
C ARG A 72 5.63 13.07 2.02
N GLN A 73 6.94 13.11 1.76
CA GLN A 73 7.45 13.65 0.50
C GLN A 73 7.02 12.78 -0.68
N ILE A 74 7.14 11.47 -0.56
CA ILE A 74 6.75 10.54 -1.63
C ILE A 74 5.25 10.64 -1.91
N THR A 75 4.44 10.61 -0.87
CA THR A 75 2.99 10.70 -1.01
C THR A 75 2.57 12.03 -1.62
N THR A 76 3.19 13.13 -1.16
CA THR A 76 2.90 14.46 -1.68
C THR A 76 3.24 14.55 -3.16
N ASN A 77 4.40 14.05 -3.57
CA ASN A 77 4.82 14.08 -4.97
C ASN A 77 3.88 13.28 -5.85
N LYS A 78 3.44 12.11 -5.38
CA LYS A 78 2.50 11.29 -6.12
C LYS A 78 1.15 11.99 -6.28
N ILE A 79 0.65 12.61 -5.23
CA ILE A 79 -0.61 13.35 -5.27
C ILE A 79 -0.51 14.51 -6.25
N LEU A 80 0.60 15.25 -6.23
CA LEU A 80 0.81 16.36 -7.16
C LEU A 80 0.81 15.89 -8.61
N ASN A 81 1.49 14.80 -8.90
CA ASN A 81 1.54 14.25 -10.24
C ASN A 81 0.16 13.80 -10.71
N ASP A 82 -0.58 13.11 -9.85
CA ASP A 82 -1.92 12.65 -10.19
C ASP A 82 -2.88 13.82 -10.42
N ILE A 83 -2.77 14.87 -9.62
CA ILE A 83 -3.62 16.05 -9.75
C ILE A 83 -3.33 16.78 -11.07
N GLN A 84 -2.08 16.83 -11.49
CA GLN A 84 -1.70 17.51 -12.74
C GLN A 84 -2.33 16.86 -13.97
N ASP A 85 -2.64 15.56 -13.89
CA ASP A 85 -3.29 14.85 -14.99
C ASP A 85 -4.79 15.08 -15.05
N LEU A 86 -5.36 15.72 -14.05
CA LEU A 86 -6.80 15.99 -13.99
C LEU A 86 -7.16 17.26 -14.77
N THR A 87 -8.41 17.33 -15.23
CA THR A 87 -8.93 18.55 -15.82
C THR A 87 -9.09 19.64 -14.75
N GLU A 88 -9.26 20.88 -15.18
CA GLU A 88 -9.47 22.00 -14.25
C GLU A 88 -10.69 21.78 -13.36
N ASN A 89 -11.78 21.28 -13.92
CA ASN A 89 -12.99 21.00 -13.15
C ASN A 89 -12.75 19.93 -12.10
N GLU A 90 -12.01 18.88 -12.48
CA GLU A 90 -11.67 17.80 -11.55
C GLU A 90 -10.76 18.31 -10.44
N GLN A 91 -9.78 19.15 -10.78
CA GLN A 91 -8.90 19.75 -9.78
C GLN A 91 -9.67 20.63 -8.81
N GLN A 92 -10.65 21.41 -9.32
CA GLN A 92 -11.49 22.25 -8.46
C GLN A 92 -12.31 21.40 -7.49
N TYR A 93 -12.82 20.27 -7.96
CA TYR A 93 -13.55 19.34 -7.10
C TYR A 93 -12.68 18.85 -5.93
N ILE A 94 -11.42 18.50 -6.23
CA ILE A 94 -10.47 18.06 -5.20
C ILE A 94 -10.21 19.18 -4.19
N LEU A 95 -10.03 20.42 -4.67
CA LEU A 95 -9.81 21.56 -3.78
C LEU A 95 -10.99 21.78 -2.85
N ASP A 96 -12.20 21.64 -3.37
CA ASP A 96 -13.42 21.79 -2.57
C ASP A 96 -13.50 20.72 -1.49
N MET A 97 -13.12 19.49 -1.81
CA MET A 97 -13.07 18.41 -0.83
C MET A 97 -12.08 18.71 0.29
N ILE A 98 -10.89 19.20 -0.08
CA ILE A 98 -9.87 19.55 0.91
C ILE A 98 -10.37 20.67 1.83
N SER A 99 -11.02 21.67 1.28
CA SER A 99 -11.59 22.76 2.07
C SER A 99 -12.62 22.25 3.06
N GLY A 100 -13.47 21.32 2.63
CA GLY A 100 -14.46 20.69 3.50
C GLY A 100 -13.82 19.93 4.65
N LEU A 101 -12.76 19.19 4.38
CA LEU A 101 -12.04 18.47 5.42
C LEU A 101 -11.40 19.40 6.44
N LYS A 102 -10.84 20.51 5.99
CA LYS A 102 -10.25 21.51 6.89
C LYS A 102 -11.29 22.12 7.81
N LYS A 103 -12.48 22.39 7.29
CA LYS A 103 -13.59 22.92 8.09
C LYS A 103 -14.01 21.95 9.19
N LEU A 104 -14.03 20.66 8.90
CA LEU A 104 -14.33 19.65 9.89
C LEU A 104 -13.35 19.68 11.06
N ARG A 105 -12.04 19.81 10.76
CA ARG A 105 -11.04 19.90 11.82
C ARG A 105 -11.24 21.14 12.69
N THR A 106 -11.61 22.26 12.10
CA THR A 106 -11.85 23.50 12.82
C THR A 106 -13.03 23.35 13.78
N ASN A 107 -14.07 22.62 13.36
CA ASN A 107 -15.27 22.44 14.15
C ASN A 107 -15.10 21.44 15.31
N GLU A 108 -14.05 20.62 15.27
CA GLU A 108 -13.78 19.63 16.32
C GLU A 108 -13.09 20.22 17.55
N THR A 109 -12.62 21.45 17.46
CA THR A 109 -12.03 22.14 18.60
C THR A 109 -13.10 22.92 19.38
#